data_63d547ca6b4468bef93f09a1dde9a3b1
#
_entry.id   63d547ca6b4468bef93f09a1dde9a3b1
#
_cell.length_a   1.000
_cell.length_b   1.000
_cell.length_c   1.000
_cell.angle_alpha   90.00
_cell.angle_beta   90.00
_cell.angle_gamma   90.00
#
_symmetry.space_group_name_H-M   'P 1'
#
loop_
_entity.id
_entity.type
_entity.pdbx_description
1 polymer ?
#
loop_
_entity_poly.entity_id
_entity_poly.type
_entity_poly.pdbx_seq_one_letter_code
_entity_poly.pdbx_strand_id
1 'polypeptide(L)'
;MTLKNVVKTGYPFVEAIAASLPVCDEFLISEGYSTDGTYEICEKLAQLNKKIKVFRDEWPNIRKYSIIADITNKVRDKCTGDYLLSIQANEIIHEKSVAFIRALPEIYSRGTSFSLPFMHLVRDYRFYEDFRVRFTKNVKHIVAIGDAWTMGSSRSFIKSEMFKGIRHPKRLRRYLYKGIELTYAHPGVSEFSRAIYLPKPIYRYWTLFPHDYLEKCQKHIEMFGLENLQKDIEVLKNDVDKPETFWKKAAELRRNELGFSYPDALGRASIEEHPQIITDLLSDSTVTHYHVRDELLNSIKTL
;
A
#
# COMPACT_ATOMS: atom_id res chain seq x y z
N MET A 1 4.35 8.02 2.63
CA MET A 1 3.67 6.98 3.46
C MET A 1 2.92 7.64 4.61
N THR A 2 1.78 7.09 5.04
CA THR A 2 1.02 7.59 6.20
C THR A 2 0.97 6.50 7.27
N LEU A 3 1.28 6.85 8.52
CA LEU A 3 1.41 5.90 9.63
C LEU A 3 0.64 6.37 10.86
N LYS A 4 -0.08 5.45 11.51
CA LYS A 4 -0.67 5.65 12.85
C LYS A 4 -0.83 4.33 13.55
N ASN A 5 -0.15 4.15 14.70
CA ASN A 5 -0.16 2.94 15.50
C ASN A 5 0.08 1.67 14.65
N VAL A 6 1.16 1.68 13.85
CA VAL A 6 1.46 0.58 12.92
C VAL A 6 2.31 -0.52 13.56
N VAL A 7 3.02 -0.23 14.65
CA VAL A 7 3.70 -1.24 15.49
C VAL A 7 2.66 -2.15 16.11
N LYS A 8 1.67 -1.60 16.80
CA LYS A 8 0.59 -2.36 17.44
C LYS A 8 -0.18 -3.24 16.46
N THR A 9 -0.36 -2.79 15.22
CA THR A 9 -1.08 -3.55 14.19
C THR A 9 -0.18 -4.45 13.33
N GLY A 10 1.10 -4.57 13.68
CA GLY A 10 2.04 -5.48 13.06
C GLY A 10 2.27 -5.25 11.56
N TYR A 11 2.23 -3.98 11.13
CA TYR A 11 2.60 -3.68 9.74
C TYR A 11 4.11 -3.75 9.56
N PRO A 12 4.63 -4.42 8.53
CA PRO A 12 6.06 -4.45 8.21
C PRO A 12 6.51 -3.12 7.56
N PHE A 13 6.27 -2.01 8.26
CA PHE A 13 6.46 -0.66 7.70
C PHE A 13 7.93 -0.29 7.55
N VAL A 14 8.81 -0.79 8.40
CA VAL A 14 10.25 -0.57 8.27
C VAL A 14 10.78 -1.30 7.04
N GLU A 15 10.31 -2.52 6.80
CA GLU A 15 10.58 -3.30 5.60
C GLU A 15 10.05 -2.60 4.34
N ALA A 16 8.84 -2.02 4.43
CA ALA A 16 8.25 -1.25 3.33
C ALA A 16 9.07 0.01 3.00
N ILE A 17 9.56 0.71 4.02
CA ILE A 17 10.45 1.86 3.85
C ILE A 17 11.77 1.41 3.23
N ALA A 18 12.45 0.41 3.82
CA ALA A 18 13.73 -0.08 3.35
C ALA A 18 13.65 -0.57 1.89
N ALA A 19 12.62 -1.33 1.52
CA ALA A 19 12.40 -1.78 0.15
C ALA A 19 12.12 -0.63 -0.85
N SER A 20 11.67 0.52 -0.36
CA SER A 20 11.34 1.68 -1.20
C SER A 20 12.51 2.67 -1.36
N LEU A 21 13.43 2.74 -0.42
CA LEU A 21 14.56 3.70 -0.45
C LEU A 21 15.43 3.61 -1.71
N PRO A 22 15.72 2.43 -2.29
CA PRO A 22 16.49 2.34 -3.52
C PRO A 22 15.75 2.90 -4.75
N VAL A 23 14.42 3.09 -4.67
CA VAL A 23 13.61 3.57 -5.80
C VAL A 23 13.46 5.09 -5.79
N CYS A 24 13.62 5.75 -4.63
CA CYS A 24 13.33 7.17 -4.44
C CYS A 24 14.55 8.00 -4.03
N ASP A 25 14.46 9.31 -4.28
CA ASP A 25 15.44 10.31 -3.87
C ASP A 25 15.05 10.97 -2.54
N GLU A 26 13.74 10.94 -2.20
CA GLU A 26 13.21 11.33 -0.89
C GLU A 26 12.05 10.41 -0.49
N PHE A 27 11.90 10.16 0.80
CA PHE A 27 10.83 9.36 1.38
C PHE A 27 10.12 10.13 2.50
N LEU A 28 8.88 10.52 2.26
CA LEU A 28 8.10 11.34 3.19
C LEU A 28 7.14 10.48 4.00
N ILE A 29 7.15 10.67 5.31
CA ILE A 29 6.28 9.99 6.28
C ILE A 29 5.41 11.03 6.97
N SER A 30 4.08 10.85 6.93
CA SER A 30 3.15 11.52 7.83
C SER A 30 2.80 10.57 8.96
N GLU A 31 3.17 10.94 10.17
CA GLU A 31 2.93 10.19 11.39
C GLU A 31 1.76 10.83 12.15
N GLY A 32 0.80 10.01 12.59
CA GLY A 32 -0.51 10.40 13.09
C GLY A 32 -0.62 10.50 14.62
N TYR A 33 0.42 10.97 15.33
CA TYR A 33 0.48 11.00 16.79
C TYR A 33 0.23 9.62 17.41
N SER A 34 1.02 8.65 16.98
CA SER A 34 1.00 7.29 17.50
C SER A 34 1.43 7.21 18.97
N THR A 35 0.95 6.18 19.65
CA THR A 35 1.23 5.92 21.07
C THR A 35 1.88 4.55 21.32
N ASP A 36 2.31 3.87 20.24
CA ASP A 36 2.81 2.51 20.24
C ASP A 36 4.30 2.38 19.85
N GLY A 37 5.05 3.47 19.88
CA GLY A 37 6.45 3.50 19.46
C GLY A 37 6.68 3.74 17.96
N THR A 38 5.63 3.88 17.16
CA THR A 38 5.74 4.15 15.72
C THR A 38 6.53 5.42 15.43
N TYR A 39 6.29 6.50 16.20
CA TYR A 39 6.94 7.77 15.97
C TYR A 39 8.44 7.73 16.25
N GLU A 40 8.83 7.13 17.36
CA GLU A 40 10.22 6.98 17.80
C GLU A 40 11.04 6.19 16.77
N ILE A 41 10.44 5.15 16.18
CA ILE A 41 11.06 4.40 15.09
C ILE A 41 11.22 5.28 13.85
N CYS A 42 10.20 6.05 13.48
CA CYS A 42 10.27 6.95 12.32
C CYS A 42 11.36 8.02 12.50
N GLU A 43 11.51 8.60 13.70
CA GLU A 43 12.60 9.54 14.00
C GLU A 43 13.96 8.87 13.89
N LYS A 44 14.13 7.66 14.44
CA LYS A 44 15.37 6.88 14.30
C LYS A 44 15.71 6.64 12.83
N LEU A 45 14.73 6.30 12.00
CA LEU A 45 14.91 6.09 10.56
C LEU A 45 15.36 7.36 9.84
N ALA A 46 14.75 8.52 10.17
CA ALA A 46 15.14 9.81 9.59
C ALA A 46 16.56 10.24 10.01
N GLN A 47 17.00 9.88 11.21
CA GLN A 47 18.39 10.10 11.65
C GLN A 47 19.39 9.19 10.90
N LEU A 48 18.97 7.96 10.55
CA LEU A 48 19.82 6.98 9.87
C LEU A 48 19.96 7.27 8.37
N ASN A 49 18.91 7.77 7.73
CA ASN A 49 18.93 8.01 6.28
C ASN A 49 18.31 9.37 5.90
N LYS A 50 19.11 10.23 5.30
CA LYS A 50 18.75 11.62 4.94
C LYS A 50 17.61 11.72 3.90
N LYS A 51 17.31 10.66 3.16
CA LYS A 51 16.15 10.62 2.27
C LYS A 51 14.83 10.65 3.03
N ILE A 52 14.82 10.19 4.29
CA ILE A 52 13.61 10.05 5.10
C ILE A 52 13.31 11.36 5.82
N LYS A 53 12.09 11.87 5.62
CA LYS A 53 11.57 13.07 6.27
C LYS A 53 10.26 12.73 6.97
N VAL A 54 10.15 13.06 8.25
CA VAL A 54 8.98 12.77 9.09
C VAL A 54 8.22 14.05 9.39
N PHE A 55 6.92 14.02 9.19
CA PHE A 55 5.97 15.07 9.55
C PHE A 55 4.91 14.48 10.46
N ARG A 56 4.41 15.27 11.40
CA ARG A 56 3.29 14.87 12.26
C ARG A 56 2.03 15.58 11.80
N ASP A 57 0.98 14.81 11.51
CA ASP A 57 -0.33 15.32 11.11
C ASP A 57 -1.42 14.65 11.97
N GLU A 58 -2.28 15.45 12.59
CA GLU A 58 -3.44 14.90 13.30
C GLU A 58 -4.38 14.18 12.34
N TRP A 59 -4.77 12.97 12.70
CA TRP A 59 -5.82 12.26 12.03
C TRP A 59 -7.16 12.65 12.69
N PRO A 60 -8.10 13.20 11.92
CA PRO A 60 -9.40 13.56 12.47
C PRO A 60 -10.09 12.31 13.06
N ASN A 61 -10.70 12.48 14.23
CA ASN A 61 -11.44 11.42 14.92
C ASN A 61 -12.83 11.23 14.27
N ILE A 62 -12.86 10.84 13.01
CA ILE A 62 -14.08 10.56 12.25
C ILE A 62 -13.95 9.21 11.58
N ARG A 63 -15.00 8.42 11.63
CA ARG A 63 -15.10 7.16 10.86
C ARG A 63 -15.38 7.48 9.38
N LYS A 64 -14.33 7.74 8.62
CA LYS A 64 -14.45 8.05 7.20
C LYS A 64 -13.36 7.33 6.40
N TYR A 65 -13.76 6.58 5.41
CA TYR A 65 -12.85 5.82 4.55
C TYR A 65 -11.82 6.70 3.83
N SER A 66 -12.17 7.95 3.47
CA SER A 66 -11.27 8.86 2.76
C SER A 66 -10.19 9.52 3.63
N ILE A 67 -10.17 9.27 4.94
CA ILE A 67 -9.21 9.92 5.84
C ILE A 67 -7.76 9.64 5.43
N ILE A 68 -7.48 8.40 5.02
CA ILE A 68 -6.13 7.99 4.60
C ILE A 68 -5.73 8.73 3.31
N ALA A 69 -6.67 8.88 2.36
CA ALA A 69 -6.41 9.65 1.15
C ALA A 69 -6.19 11.13 1.45
N ASP A 70 -6.96 11.73 2.36
CA ASP A 70 -6.81 13.12 2.76
C ASP A 70 -5.41 13.38 3.36
N ILE A 71 -4.94 12.51 4.27
CA ILE A 71 -3.59 12.60 4.85
C ILE A 71 -2.51 12.32 3.78
N THR A 72 -2.71 11.31 2.93
CA THR A 72 -1.77 11.00 1.84
C THR A 72 -1.60 12.18 0.89
N ASN A 73 -2.67 12.92 0.59
CA ASN A 73 -2.62 14.11 -0.25
C ASN A 73 -1.83 15.25 0.41
N LYS A 74 -1.91 15.41 1.73
CA LYS A 74 -1.06 16.38 2.45
C LYS A 74 0.43 16.04 2.34
N VAL A 75 0.78 14.74 2.45
CA VAL A 75 2.17 14.28 2.24
C VAL A 75 2.61 14.52 0.80
N ARG A 76 1.76 14.14 -0.15
CA ARG A 76 2.01 14.35 -1.58
C ARG A 76 2.35 15.81 -1.91
N ASP A 77 1.61 16.75 -1.32
CA ASP A 77 1.82 18.18 -1.55
C ASP A 77 3.16 18.71 -1.02
N LYS A 78 3.83 17.94 -0.16
CA LYS A 78 5.17 18.22 0.38
C LYS A 78 6.29 17.56 -0.45
N CYS A 79 5.97 16.63 -1.34
CA CYS A 79 6.96 15.96 -2.19
C CYS A 79 7.52 16.91 -3.24
N THR A 80 8.83 16.85 -3.48
CA THR A 80 9.56 17.74 -4.39
C THR A 80 10.00 17.05 -5.69
N GLY A 81 10.02 15.71 -5.73
CA GLY A 81 10.41 14.95 -6.91
C GLY A 81 9.45 15.10 -8.09
N ASP A 82 9.94 14.86 -9.31
CA ASP A 82 9.15 14.92 -10.55
C ASP A 82 8.08 13.82 -10.63
N TYR A 83 8.32 12.70 -9.96
CA TYR A 83 7.42 11.56 -9.87
C TYR A 83 7.15 11.19 -8.41
N LEU A 84 5.99 10.63 -8.17
CA LEU A 84 5.52 10.18 -6.87
C LEU A 84 5.28 8.67 -6.93
N LEU A 85 5.80 7.94 -5.94
CA LEU A 85 5.45 6.56 -5.67
C LEU A 85 4.70 6.50 -4.33
N SER A 86 3.42 6.16 -4.38
CA SER A 86 2.59 6.02 -3.18
C SER A 86 2.68 4.60 -2.66
N ILE A 87 3.24 4.41 -1.46
CA ILE A 87 3.39 3.10 -0.79
C ILE A 87 2.74 3.16 0.59
N GLN A 88 1.98 2.13 0.94
CA GLN A 88 1.40 1.93 2.27
C GLN A 88 2.35 1.10 3.17
N ALA A 89 2.10 1.11 4.48
CA ALA A 89 2.92 0.47 5.50
C ALA A 89 3.08 -1.06 5.35
N ASN A 90 2.24 -1.68 4.56
CA ASN A 90 2.21 -3.13 4.34
C ASN A 90 2.43 -3.51 2.86
N GLU A 91 2.99 -2.59 2.08
CA GLU A 91 3.28 -2.80 0.65
C GLU A 91 4.80 -2.85 0.45
N ILE A 92 5.31 -3.98 0.00
CA ILE A 92 6.74 -4.26 -0.12
C ILE A 92 7.11 -4.38 -1.60
N ILE A 93 8.02 -3.52 -2.04
CA ILE A 93 8.61 -3.62 -3.39
C ILE A 93 9.59 -4.79 -3.38
N HIS A 94 9.43 -5.71 -4.31
CA HIS A 94 10.38 -6.80 -4.48
C HIS A 94 11.68 -6.27 -5.09
N GLU A 95 12.83 -6.69 -4.58
CA GLU A 95 14.16 -6.24 -5.01
C GLU A 95 14.39 -6.40 -6.52
N LYS A 96 13.85 -7.47 -7.13
CA LYS A 96 13.91 -7.69 -8.60
C LYS A 96 13.18 -6.64 -9.44
N SER A 97 12.30 -5.85 -8.83
CA SER A 97 11.50 -4.83 -9.53
C SER A 97 12.03 -3.41 -9.33
N VAL A 98 12.96 -3.20 -8.41
CA VAL A 98 13.52 -1.89 -8.04
C VAL A 98 14.09 -1.15 -9.25
N ALA A 99 15.02 -1.77 -9.97
CA ALA A 99 15.68 -1.15 -11.13
C ALA A 99 14.67 -0.78 -12.23
N PHE A 100 13.67 -1.63 -12.44
CA PHE A 100 12.65 -1.39 -13.45
C PHE A 100 11.72 -0.22 -13.08
N ILE A 101 11.26 -0.15 -11.83
CA ILE A 101 10.43 0.97 -11.34
C ILE A 101 11.22 2.28 -11.44
N ARG A 102 12.49 2.29 -11.06
CA ARG A 102 13.36 3.48 -11.16
C ARG A 102 13.52 3.98 -12.59
N ALA A 103 13.57 3.09 -13.58
CA ALA A 103 13.74 3.41 -14.98
C ALA A 103 12.43 3.85 -15.69
N LEU A 104 11.25 3.71 -15.06
CA LEU A 104 9.97 4.04 -15.69
C LEU A 104 9.89 5.47 -16.27
N PRO A 105 10.39 6.53 -15.59
CA PRO A 105 10.38 7.88 -16.14
C PRO A 105 11.14 8.02 -17.46
N GLU A 106 12.24 7.32 -17.59
CA GLU A 106 13.09 7.34 -18.79
C GLU A 106 12.47 6.51 -19.92
N ILE A 107 12.02 5.29 -19.59
CA ILE A 107 11.39 4.38 -20.57
C ILE A 107 10.11 4.98 -21.15
N TYR A 108 9.33 5.67 -20.31
CA TYR A 108 8.02 6.21 -20.66
C TYR A 108 7.92 7.71 -20.38
N SER A 109 8.83 8.51 -20.95
CA SER A 109 8.97 9.95 -20.67
C SER A 109 7.68 10.78 -20.85
N ARG A 110 6.73 10.32 -21.67
CA ARG A 110 5.42 10.95 -21.88
C ARG A 110 4.33 10.41 -20.95
N GLY A 111 4.62 9.38 -20.16
CA GLY A 111 3.67 8.79 -19.21
C GLY A 111 3.43 9.72 -18.02
N THR A 112 2.16 9.89 -17.63
CA THR A 112 1.80 10.68 -16.44
C THR A 112 1.45 9.79 -15.26
N SER A 113 0.94 8.59 -15.50
CA SER A 113 0.48 7.66 -14.47
C SER A 113 0.73 6.23 -14.90
N PHE A 114 1.18 5.41 -13.94
CA PHE A 114 1.50 4.01 -14.16
C PHE A 114 0.75 3.16 -13.14
N SER A 115 0.03 2.15 -13.65
CA SER A 115 -0.58 1.10 -12.84
C SER A 115 0.42 -0.02 -12.66
N LEU A 116 0.77 -0.28 -11.41
CA LEU A 116 1.70 -1.34 -11.03
C LEU A 116 0.93 -2.57 -10.55
N PRO A 117 1.43 -3.80 -10.79
CA PRO A 117 0.81 -5.03 -10.32
C PRO A 117 1.03 -5.19 -8.81
N PHE A 118 -0.02 -5.61 -8.12
CA PHE A 118 -0.03 -5.94 -6.69
C PHE A 118 -0.46 -7.38 -6.47
N MET A 119 0.27 -8.10 -5.63
CA MET A 119 -0.11 -9.39 -5.09
C MET A 119 -0.60 -9.21 -3.65
N HIS A 120 -1.85 -9.59 -3.40
CA HIS A 120 -2.45 -9.50 -2.07
C HIS A 120 -2.29 -10.82 -1.33
N LEU A 121 -1.77 -10.73 -0.09
CA LEU A 121 -1.50 -11.91 0.75
C LEU A 121 -2.07 -11.74 2.16
N VAL A 122 -2.52 -12.87 2.71
CA VAL A 122 -2.60 -13.08 4.16
C VAL A 122 -1.45 -14.01 4.51
N ARG A 123 -0.40 -13.47 5.10
CA ARG A 123 0.91 -14.09 5.22
C ARG A 123 1.42 -14.60 3.87
N ASP A 124 1.37 -15.89 3.57
CA ASP A 124 1.79 -16.57 2.35
C ASP A 124 0.61 -17.03 1.46
N TYR A 125 -0.62 -16.93 1.95
CA TYR A 125 -1.79 -17.24 1.14
C TYR A 125 -2.11 -16.10 0.17
N ARG A 126 -2.11 -16.40 -1.14
CA ARG A 126 -2.46 -15.46 -2.19
C ARG A 126 -3.97 -15.31 -2.28
N PHE A 127 -4.44 -14.08 -2.43
CA PHE A 127 -5.85 -13.76 -2.57
C PHE A 127 -6.19 -13.39 -4.00
N TYR A 128 -5.56 -12.34 -4.48
CA TYR A 128 -5.78 -11.83 -5.81
C TYR A 128 -4.61 -10.94 -6.23
N GLU A 129 -4.53 -10.71 -7.53
CA GLU A 129 -3.68 -9.71 -8.15
C GLU A 129 -4.54 -8.61 -8.73
N ASP A 130 -4.08 -7.38 -8.60
CA ASP A 130 -4.69 -6.24 -9.27
C ASP A 130 -3.64 -5.26 -9.77
N PHE A 131 -4.07 -4.28 -10.54
CA PHE A 131 -3.24 -3.17 -10.97
C PHE A 131 -3.72 -1.89 -10.31
N ARG A 132 -2.78 -1.12 -9.71
CA ARG A 132 -3.08 0.13 -9.04
C ARG A 132 -2.20 1.25 -9.55
N VAL A 133 -2.81 2.42 -9.75
CA VAL A 133 -2.05 3.63 -10.05
C VAL A 133 -1.33 4.05 -8.78
N ARG A 134 -0.03 3.76 -8.71
CA ARG A 134 0.81 4.06 -7.57
C ARG A 134 2.01 4.92 -7.92
N PHE A 135 2.40 4.96 -9.20
CA PHE A 135 3.52 5.73 -9.68
C PHE A 135 3.02 6.78 -10.69
N THR A 136 3.20 8.06 -10.37
CA THR A 136 2.62 9.16 -11.15
C THR A 136 3.57 10.34 -11.24
N LYS A 137 3.42 11.18 -12.29
CA LYS A 137 4.03 12.51 -12.26
C LYS A 137 3.49 13.32 -11.08
N ASN A 138 4.35 14.16 -10.51
CA ASN A 138 3.98 15.09 -9.45
C ASN A 138 3.21 16.29 -10.03
N VAL A 139 1.92 16.07 -10.30
CA VAL A 139 1.02 17.09 -10.86
C VAL A 139 -0.21 17.28 -9.96
N LYS A 140 -0.62 18.51 -9.74
CA LYS A 140 -1.65 18.88 -8.75
C LYS A 140 -3.00 18.18 -8.91
N HIS A 141 -3.37 17.77 -10.13
CA HIS A 141 -4.66 17.13 -10.38
C HIS A 141 -4.68 15.63 -10.11
N ILE A 142 -3.52 14.96 -9.95
CA ILE A 142 -3.45 13.56 -9.56
C ILE A 142 -3.36 13.48 -8.04
N VAL A 143 -4.33 12.81 -7.42
CA VAL A 143 -4.51 12.76 -5.97
C VAL A 143 -4.76 11.32 -5.51
N ALA A 144 -4.48 11.04 -4.24
CA ALA A 144 -4.91 9.79 -3.61
C ALA A 144 -6.43 9.76 -3.45
N ILE A 145 -7.04 8.60 -3.63
CA ILE A 145 -8.48 8.42 -3.69
C ILE A 145 -8.92 7.30 -2.74
N GLY A 146 -10.14 7.41 -2.22
CA GLY A 146 -10.74 6.42 -1.32
C GLY A 146 -9.99 6.34 0.00
N ASP A 147 -9.44 5.17 0.30
CA ASP A 147 -8.52 4.90 1.42
C ASP A 147 -7.03 4.99 1.00
N ALA A 148 -6.72 5.82 0.02
CA ALA A 148 -5.42 5.87 -0.66
C ALA A 148 -5.07 4.57 -1.42
N TRP A 149 -6.09 3.82 -1.81
CA TRP A 149 -5.93 2.57 -2.55
C TRP A 149 -5.28 2.76 -3.91
N THR A 150 -5.56 3.88 -4.56
CA THR A 150 -5.03 4.24 -5.88
C THR A 150 -4.88 5.75 -5.99
N MET A 151 -4.10 6.20 -6.97
CA MET A 151 -4.03 7.60 -7.36
C MET A 151 -4.94 7.83 -8.57
N GLY A 152 -5.49 9.03 -8.69
CA GLY A 152 -6.34 9.36 -9.83
C GLY A 152 -6.59 10.86 -9.97
N SER A 153 -7.24 11.24 -11.06
CA SER A 153 -7.55 12.65 -11.34
C SER A 153 -8.59 13.20 -10.38
N SER A 154 -8.35 14.39 -9.85
CA SER A 154 -9.30 15.08 -8.98
C SER A 154 -10.62 15.35 -9.71
N ARG A 155 -11.74 15.34 -8.97
CA ARG A 155 -13.08 15.61 -9.54
C ARG A 155 -13.16 16.96 -10.27
N SER A 156 -12.47 17.97 -9.77
CA SER A 156 -12.42 19.29 -10.39
C SER A 156 -11.72 19.28 -11.75
N PHE A 157 -10.62 18.51 -11.86
CA PHE A 157 -9.91 18.34 -13.12
C PHE A 157 -10.77 17.58 -14.13
N ILE A 158 -11.40 16.48 -13.74
CA ILE A 158 -12.27 15.68 -14.60
C ILE A 158 -13.42 16.54 -15.15
N LYS A 159 -14.11 17.31 -14.29
CA LYS A 159 -15.18 18.23 -14.72
C LYS A 159 -14.66 19.26 -15.72
N SER A 160 -13.50 19.85 -15.46
CA SER A 160 -12.87 20.83 -16.38
C SER A 160 -12.56 20.22 -17.75
N GLU A 161 -11.99 19.01 -17.77
CA GLU A 161 -11.64 18.33 -19.01
C GLU A 161 -12.86 17.84 -19.78
N MET A 162 -13.91 17.36 -19.10
CA MET A 162 -15.20 17.04 -19.72
C MET A 162 -15.83 18.26 -20.37
N PHE A 163 -15.83 19.41 -19.70
CA PHE A 163 -16.33 20.67 -20.25
C PHE A 163 -15.58 21.12 -21.50
N LYS A 164 -14.24 20.99 -21.49
CA LYS A 164 -13.41 21.22 -22.68
C LYS A 164 -13.70 20.20 -23.79
N GLY A 165 -13.97 18.94 -23.42
CA GLY A 165 -14.32 17.86 -24.35
C GLY A 165 -15.64 18.11 -25.08
N ILE A 166 -16.64 18.63 -24.39
CA ILE A 166 -17.94 19.01 -25.00
C ILE A 166 -17.75 20.07 -26.08
N ARG A 167 -16.86 21.03 -25.87
CA ARG A 167 -16.51 22.06 -26.86
C ARG A 167 -15.64 21.57 -28.02
N HIS A 168 -14.98 20.45 -27.86
CA HIS A 168 -14.07 19.89 -28.84
C HIS A 168 -14.29 18.37 -29.03
N PRO A 169 -15.17 17.94 -29.96
CA PRO A 169 -15.57 16.55 -30.14
C PRO A 169 -14.41 15.54 -30.32
N LYS A 170 -13.29 15.96 -30.96
CA LYS A 170 -12.09 15.12 -31.09
C LYS A 170 -11.43 14.81 -29.74
N ARG A 171 -11.52 15.73 -28.75
CA ARG A 171 -11.04 15.52 -27.39
C ARG A 171 -11.95 14.57 -26.63
N LEU A 172 -13.27 14.76 -26.76
CA LEU A 172 -14.25 13.85 -26.14
C LEU A 172 -14.09 12.42 -26.65
N ARG A 173 -13.90 12.25 -27.97
CA ARG A 173 -13.64 10.92 -28.56
C ARG A 173 -12.37 10.28 -28.00
N ARG A 174 -11.32 11.05 -27.75
CA ARG A 174 -10.06 10.54 -27.11
C ARG A 174 -10.30 10.10 -25.67
N TYR A 175 -11.15 10.80 -24.92
CA TYR A 175 -11.54 10.40 -23.57
C TYR A 175 -12.37 9.13 -23.58
N LEU A 176 -13.37 9.03 -24.46
CA LEU A 176 -14.21 7.84 -24.57
C LEU A 176 -13.42 6.61 -25.02
N TYR A 177 -12.48 6.77 -25.94
CA TYR A 177 -11.63 5.67 -26.41
C TYR A 177 -10.66 5.18 -25.34
N LYS A 178 -10.07 6.10 -24.57
CA LYS A 178 -9.22 5.74 -23.40
C LYS A 178 -10.02 5.31 -22.19
N GLY A 179 -11.27 5.66 -22.07
CA GLY A 179 -12.17 5.24 -21.01
C GLY A 179 -12.41 3.72 -20.95
N ILE A 180 -12.15 3.01 -22.03
CA ILE A 180 -12.20 1.53 -22.08
C ILE A 180 -10.99 0.91 -21.36
N GLU A 181 -9.83 1.57 -21.37
CA GLU A 181 -8.64 1.16 -20.61
C GLU A 181 -8.73 1.52 -19.11
N LEU A 182 -9.78 2.25 -18.70
CA LEU A 182 -9.97 2.82 -17.37
C LEU A 182 -10.71 1.89 -16.40
N THR A 183 -11.07 0.70 -16.79
CA THR A 183 -12.05 -0.15 -16.09
C THR A 183 -11.60 -0.72 -14.75
N TYR A 184 -10.41 -0.37 -14.26
CA TYR A 184 -9.92 -0.82 -12.94
C TYR A 184 -9.72 0.31 -11.93
N ALA A 185 -10.09 1.55 -12.28
CA ALA A 185 -10.18 2.61 -11.30
C ALA A 185 -11.51 2.49 -10.53
N HIS A 186 -11.46 2.75 -9.24
CA HIS A 186 -12.62 2.78 -8.36
C HIS A 186 -13.82 3.48 -9.02
N PRO A 187 -15.07 2.98 -8.88
CA PRO A 187 -16.23 3.60 -9.51
C PRO A 187 -16.30 5.11 -9.24
N GLY A 188 -16.24 5.92 -10.30
CA GLY A 188 -16.34 7.37 -10.25
C GLY A 188 -15.03 8.15 -10.28
N VAL A 189 -13.86 7.49 -10.35
CA VAL A 189 -12.58 8.17 -10.53
C VAL A 189 -11.73 7.40 -11.51
N SER A 190 -11.43 8.02 -12.63
CA SER A 190 -10.61 7.44 -13.68
C SER A 190 -9.34 8.27 -13.88
N GLU A 191 -8.20 7.60 -13.86
CA GLU A 191 -6.93 8.14 -14.31
C GLU A 191 -6.47 7.37 -15.56
N PHE A 192 -5.97 8.11 -16.55
CA PHE A 192 -5.34 7.52 -17.71
C PHE A 192 -3.96 6.99 -17.33
N SER A 193 -3.90 5.74 -16.91
CA SER A 193 -2.66 5.09 -16.52
C SER A 193 -2.21 4.08 -17.56
N ARG A 194 -0.90 3.86 -17.60
CA ARG A 194 -0.29 2.75 -18.33
C ARG A 194 -0.10 1.57 -17.38
N ALA A 195 -0.64 0.42 -17.73
CA ALA A 195 -0.35 -0.82 -17.03
C ALA A 195 1.11 -1.24 -17.29
N ILE A 196 1.85 -1.50 -16.23
CA ILE A 196 3.26 -1.89 -16.25
C ILE A 196 3.38 -3.28 -15.63
N TYR A 197 3.95 -4.20 -16.38
CA TYR A 197 4.30 -5.52 -15.87
C TYR A 197 5.70 -5.46 -15.26
N LEU A 198 5.77 -5.72 -13.96
CA LEU A 198 7.02 -5.79 -13.22
C LEU A 198 7.57 -7.22 -13.23
N PRO A 199 8.89 -7.43 -13.07
CA PRO A 199 9.48 -8.76 -12.86
C PRO A 199 8.86 -9.53 -11.70
N LYS A 200 8.51 -8.81 -10.63
CA LYS A 200 7.70 -9.27 -9.50
C LYS A 200 6.71 -8.17 -9.12
N PRO A 201 5.47 -8.52 -8.68
CA PRO A 201 4.50 -7.53 -8.24
C PRO A 201 4.98 -6.81 -6.96
N ILE A 202 4.26 -5.76 -6.56
CA ILE A 202 4.36 -5.22 -5.20
C ILE A 202 3.55 -6.13 -4.29
N TYR A 203 4.17 -6.62 -3.22
CA TYR A 203 3.53 -7.54 -2.29
C TYR A 203 2.80 -6.75 -1.20
N ARG A 204 1.51 -6.98 -1.06
CA ARG A 204 0.69 -6.34 -0.03
C ARG A 204 0.23 -7.36 0.98
N TYR A 205 0.79 -7.29 2.18
CA TYR A 205 0.48 -8.18 3.27
C TYR A 205 -0.69 -7.65 4.10
N TRP A 206 -1.69 -8.50 4.35
CA TRP A 206 -2.70 -8.17 5.34
C TRP A 206 -2.03 -8.05 6.71
N THR A 207 -1.41 -9.11 7.17
CA THR A 207 -0.46 -9.16 8.29
C THR A 207 0.46 -10.36 8.10
N LEU A 208 1.50 -10.46 8.94
CA LEU A 208 2.50 -11.54 8.89
C LEU A 208 2.44 -12.46 10.13
N PHE A 209 1.90 -11.98 11.25
CA PHE A 209 1.85 -12.72 12.52
C PHE A 209 0.43 -12.83 13.06
N PRO A 210 0.06 -13.93 13.76
CA PRO A 210 -1.29 -14.19 14.21
C PRO A 210 -1.84 -13.13 15.19
N HIS A 211 -1.05 -12.69 16.16
CA HIS A 211 -1.46 -11.65 17.10
C HIS A 211 -1.77 -10.33 16.40
N ASP A 212 -0.91 -9.93 15.46
CA ASP A 212 -1.08 -8.69 14.69
C ASP A 212 -2.33 -8.74 13.80
N TYR A 213 -2.72 -9.92 13.34
CA TYR A 213 -3.96 -10.09 12.59
C TYR A 213 -5.17 -9.71 13.44
N LEU A 214 -5.24 -10.19 14.67
CA LEU A 214 -6.35 -9.91 15.59
C LEU A 214 -6.38 -8.42 15.97
N GLU A 215 -5.23 -7.83 16.29
CA GLU A 215 -5.09 -6.40 16.58
C GLU A 215 -5.53 -5.54 15.39
N LYS A 216 -5.16 -5.94 14.19
CA LYS A 216 -5.60 -5.24 12.97
C LYS A 216 -7.10 -5.33 12.75
N CYS A 217 -7.72 -6.49 12.96
CA CYS A 217 -9.16 -6.65 12.89
C CYS A 217 -9.85 -5.70 13.88
N GLN A 218 -9.40 -5.66 15.14
CA GLN A 218 -9.92 -4.78 16.17
C GLN A 218 -9.80 -3.30 15.75
N LYS A 219 -8.64 -2.87 15.28
CA LYS A 219 -8.42 -1.51 14.79
C LYS A 219 -9.35 -1.14 13.62
N HIS A 220 -9.60 -2.06 12.71
CA HIS A 220 -10.48 -1.81 11.56
C HIS A 220 -11.94 -1.68 11.98
N ILE A 221 -12.39 -2.44 13.00
CA ILE A 221 -13.70 -2.26 13.61
C ILE A 221 -13.80 -0.84 14.19
N GLU A 222 -12.83 -0.43 14.98
CA GLU A 222 -12.82 0.88 15.65
C GLU A 222 -12.78 2.05 14.66
N MET A 223 -11.88 1.98 13.65
CA MET A 223 -11.65 3.09 12.72
C MET A 223 -12.69 3.19 11.60
N PHE A 224 -13.16 2.05 11.10
CA PHE A 224 -13.98 2.00 9.89
C PHE A 224 -15.38 1.42 10.12
N GLY A 225 -15.66 0.89 11.31
CA GLY A 225 -16.93 0.24 11.63
C GLY A 225 -17.11 -1.09 10.88
N LEU A 226 -16.03 -1.84 10.65
CA LEU A 226 -16.07 -3.13 9.95
C LEU A 226 -16.43 -4.25 10.94
N GLU A 227 -17.65 -4.23 11.47
CA GLU A 227 -18.15 -5.14 12.51
C GLU A 227 -18.11 -6.64 12.10
N ASN A 228 -18.11 -6.93 10.80
CA ASN A 228 -17.95 -8.29 10.28
C ASN A 228 -16.61 -8.93 10.71
N LEU A 229 -15.57 -8.13 10.98
CA LEU A 229 -14.28 -8.61 11.49
C LEU A 229 -14.34 -9.16 12.91
N GLN A 230 -15.40 -8.86 13.68
CA GLN A 230 -15.62 -9.44 15.00
C GLN A 230 -15.68 -10.97 14.93
N LYS A 231 -16.32 -11.51 13.90
CA LYS A 231 -16.37 -12.95 13.65
C LYS A 231 -14.97 -13.55 13.42
N ASP A 232 -14.10 -12.83 12.71
CA ASP A 232 -12.72 -13.29 12.48
C ASP A 232 -11.98 -13.45 13.82
N ILE A 233 -12.10 -12.45 14.69
CA ILE A 233 -11.48 -12.47 16.02
C ILE A 233 -11.99 -13.68 16.82
N GLU A 234 -13.31 -13.90 16.88
CA GLU A 234 -13.92 -15.00 17.62
C GLU A 234 -13.46 -16.38 17.13
N VAL A 235 -13.36 -16.56 15.81
CA VAL A 235 -12.95 -17.83 15.19
C VAL A 235 -11.45 -18.10 15.39
N LEU A 236 -10.61 -17.06 15.34
CA LEU A 236 -9.15 -17.22 15.26
C LEU A 236 -8.43 -17.13 16.60
N LYS A 237 -9.02 -16.46 17.61
CA LYS A 237 -8.38 -16.21 18.92
C LYS A 237 -7.83 -17.46 19.63
N ASN A 238 -8.44 -18.63 19.40
CA ASN A 238 -8.04 -19.89 20.04
C ASN A 238 -6.94 -20.66 19.23
N ASP A 239 -6.55 -20.17 18.07
CA ASP A 239 -5.58 -20.82 17.19
C ASP A 239 -4.29 -20.01 17.04
N VAL A 240 -4.11 -18.94 17.83
CA VAL A 240 -2.95 -18.02 17.72
C VAL A 240 -1.62 -18.79 17.86
N ASP A 241 -1.58 -19.78 18.76
CA ASP A 241 -0.40 -20.62 18.98
C ASP A 241 -0.26 -21.80 17.99
N LYS A 242 -1.15 -21.84 16.97
CA LYS A 242 -1.16 -22.86 15.91
C LYS A 242 -1.09 -22.19 14.53
N PRO A 243 0.06 -21.65 14.14
CA PRO A 243 0.15 -20.76 12.97
C PRO A 243 -0.42 -21.36 11.68
N GLU A 244 -0.20 -22.61 11.41
CA GLU A 244 -0.70 -23.28 10.20
C GLU A 244 -2.23 -23.33 10.15
N THR A 245 -2.86 -23.71 11.27
CA THR A 245 -4.33 -23.71 11.39
C THR A 245 -4.90 -22.30 11.33
N PHE A 246 -4.24 -21.36 12.03
CA PHE A 246 -4.63 -19.96 12.07
C PHE A 246 -4.68 -19.37 10.65
N TRP A 247 -3.58 -19.47 9.91
CA TRP A 247 -3.47 -18.85 8.58
C TRP A 247 -4.40 -19.48 7.56
N LYS A 248 -4.61 -20.80 7.62
CA LYS A 248 -5.61 -21.46 6.77
C LYS A 248 -7.00 -20.89 7.02
N LYS A 249 -7.43 -20.82 8.29
CA LYS A 249 -8.73 -20.25 8.66
C LYS A 249 -8.85 -18.76 8.31
N ALA A 250 -7.81 -17.96 8.59
CA ALA A 250 -7.78 -16.55 8.25
C ALA A 250 -7.91 -16.31 6.74
N ALA A 251 -7.23 -17.13 5.93
CA ALA A 251 -7.35 -17.09 4.49
C ALA A 251 -8.77 -17.43 4.01
N GLU A 252 -9.40 -18.44 4.59
CA GLU A 252 -10.78 -18.83 4.28
C GLU A 252 -11.78 -17.73 4.64
N LEU A 253 -11.63 -17.11 5.82
CA LEU A 253 -12.48 -15.99 6.24
C LEU A 253 -12.36 -14.79 5.31
N ARG A 254 -11.15 -14.40 4.96
CA ARG A 254 -10.91 -13.27 4.03
C ARG A 254 -11.49 -13.55 2.64
N ARG A 255 -11.39 -14.77 2.15
CA ARG A 255 -11.98 -15.18 0.85
C ARG A 255 -13.49 -15.00 0.86
N ASN A 256 -14.14 -15.46 1.91
CA ASN A 256 -15.60 -15.39 2.03
C ASN A 256 -16.11 -13.95 2.15
N GLU A 257 -15.36 -13.07 2.84
CA GLU A 257 -15.75 -11.67 3.02
C GLU A 257 -15.69 -10.85 1.74
N LEU A 258 -14.68 -11.06 0.93
CA LEU A 258 -14.47 -10.27 -0.27
C LEU A 258 -15.48 -10.58 -1.38
N GLY A 259 -16.33 -11.63 -1.21
CA GLY A 259 -17.38 -11.98 -2.16
C GLY A 259 -16.88 -12.29 -3.56
N PHE A 260 -15.58 -12.41 -3.71
CA PHE A 260 -14.98 -12.76 -4.98
C PHE A 260 -15.13 -14.26 -5.19
N SER A 261 -16.01 -14.61 -6.12
CA SER A 261 -15.97 -15.92 -6.80
C SER A 261 -14.69 -15.99 -7.66
N TYR A 262 -13.52 -15.77 -7.04
CA TYR A 262 -12.27 -16.03 -7.74
C TYR A 262 -12.13 -17.53 -7.84
N PRO A 263 -11.93 -18.04 -9.06
CA PRO A 263 -11.63 -19.44 -9.23
C PRO A 263 -10.38 -19.75 -8.42
N ASP A 264 -10.48 -20.78 -7.64
CA ASP A 264 -9.42 -21.47 -6.93
C ASP A 264 -8.34 -20.59 -6.30
N ALA A 265 -8.19 -20.69 -5.01
CA ALA A 265 -7.11 -20.05 -4.27
C ALA A 265 -5.84 -20.04 -5.13
N LEU A 266 -5.25 -18.87 -5.38
CA LEU A 266 -3.97 -18.72 -6.10
C LEU A 266 -2.83 -19.49 -5.42
N GLY A 267 -3.16 -20.34 -4.44
CA GLY A 267 -2.25 -21.16 -3.67
C GLY A 267 -1.49 -20.36 -2.61
N ARG A 268 -0.44 -20.98 -2.13
CA ARG A 268 0.54 -20.34 -1.22
C ARG A 268 1.74 -19.88 -2.02
N ALA A 269 2.27 -18.72 -1.68
CA ALA A 269 3.59 -18.30 -2.13
C ALA A 269 4.65 -19.13 -1.38
N SER A 270 5.63 -19.67 -2.09
CA SER A 270 6.79 -20.27 -1.41
C SER A 270 7.63 -19.17 -0.76
N ILE A 271 8.48 -19.55 0.20
CA ILE A 271 9.30 -18.57 0.92
C ILE A 271 10.23 -17.79 -0.02
N GLU A 272 10.70 -18.43 -1.10
CA GLU A 272 11.58 -17.83 -2.10
C GLU A 272 10.88 -16.87 -3.05
N GLU A 273 9.55 -16.87 -3.06
CA GLU A 273 8.77 -15.93 -3.86
C GLU A 273 8.56 -14.60 -3.16
N HIS A 274 8.68 -14.56 -1.84
CA HIS A 274 8.60 -13.33 -1.07
C HIS A 274 9.83 -12.44 -1.30
N PRO A 275 9.69 -11.11 -1.16
CA PRO A 275 10.85 -10.22 -1.07
C PRO A 275 11.80 -10.70 0.02
N GLN A 276 13.12 -10.64 -0.24
CA GLN A 276 14.14 -11.13 0.69
C GLN A 276 13.97 -10.55 2.10
N ILE A 277 13.66 -9.27 2.18
CA ILE A 277 13.46 -8.57 3.46
C ILE A 277 12.31 -9.15 4.30
N ILE A 278 11.29 -9.73 3.66
CA ILE A 278 10.17 -10.43 4.32
C ILE A 278 10.58 -11.87 4.66
N THR A 279 11.29 -12.52 3.77
CA THR A 279 11.86 -13.86 4.05
C THR A 279 12.72 -13.83 5.31
N ASP A 280 13.57 -12.82 5.45
CA ASP A 280 14.42 -12.63 6.63
C ASP A 280 13.58 -12.38 7.90
N LEU A 281 12.48 -11.62 7.79
CA LEU A 281 11.54 -11.37 8.90
C LEU A 281 10.82 -12.65 9.34
N LEU A 282 10.48 -13.52 8.40
CA LEU A 282 9.76 -14.78 8.66
C LEU A 282 10.66 -15.95 9.02
N SER A 283 11.98 -15.81 8.93
CA SER A 283 12.94 -16.89 9.21
C SER A 283 13.02 -17.25 10.70
N ASP A 284 12.70 -16.31 11.59
CA ASP A 284 12.63 -16.56 13.01
C ASP A 284 11.25 -17.10 13.42
N SER A 285 11.17 -18.40 13.59
CA SER A 285 9.92 -19.09 13.98
C SER A 285 9.47 -18.79 15.42
N THR A 286 10.27 -18.14 16.23
CA THR A 286 9.94 -17.78 17.61
C THR A 286 9.14 -16.47 17.68
N VAL A 287 9.13 -15.70 16.60
CA VAL A 287 8.43 -14.42 16.50
C VAL A 287 6.94 -14.66 16.30
N THR A 288 6.13 -14.16 17.23
CA THR A 288 4.67 -14.27 17.20
C THR A 288 3.95 -12.95 16.90
N HIS A 289 4.68 -11.84 16.89
CA HIS A 289 4.20 -10.51 16.56
C HIS A 289 5.31 -9.68 15.93
N TYR A 290 4.93 -8.65 15.19
CA TYR A 290 5.88 -7.77 14.51
C TYR A 290 6.79 -7.03 15.49
N HIS A 291 8.06 -7.02 15.18
CA HIS A 291 9.05 -6.18 15.84
C HIS A 291 10.08 -5.67 14.83
N VAL A 292 10.67 -4.55 15.13
CA VAL A 292 11.70 -3.94 14.28
C VAL A 292 13.04 -4.58 14.56
N ARG A 293 13.67 -5.12 13.53
CA ARG A 293 14.99 -5.79 13.63
C ARG A 293 16.12 -4.76 13.59
N ASP A 294 17.07 -4.88 14.50
CA ASP A 294 18.23 -3.97 14.55
C ASP A 294 19.15 -4.10 13.33
N GLU A 295 19.28 -5.29 12.74
CA GLU A 295 20.02 -5.54 11.51
C GLU A 295 19.42 -4.72 10.34
N LEU A 296 18.10 -4.68 10.24
CA LEU A 296 17.40 -3.92 9.23
C LEU A 296 17.61 -2.40 9.43
N LEU A 297 17.52 -1.92 10.66
CA LEU A 297 17.79 -0.51 10.98
C LEU A 297 19.21 -0.12 10.60
N ASN A 298 20.18 -1.01 10.83
CA ASN A 298 21.57 -0.76 10.44
C ASN A 298 21.77 -0.73 8.93
N SER A 299 21.06 -1.57 8.15
CA SER A 299 21.15 -1.59 6.69
C SER A 299 20.57 -0.31 6.04
N ILE A 300 19.59 0.33 6.68
CA ILE A 300 18.94 1.55 6.18
C ILE A 300 19.94 2.72 6.02
N LYS A 301 21.04 2.73 6.76
CA LYS A 301 22.09 3.76 6.62
C LYS A 301 22.71 3.81 5.23
N THR A 302 22.72 2.69 4.51
CA THR A 302 23.42 2.54 3.22
C THR A 302 22.49 2.51 2.02
N LEU A 303 21.17 2.50 2.24
CA LEU A 303 20.13 2.54 1.21
C LEU A 303 19.85 4.00 0.80
#